data_3e96b218e0f0cb5bfa64056d4237377f
#
_entry.id   3e96b218e0f0cb5bfa64056d4237377f
#
_cell.length_a   1.000
_cell.length_b   1.000
_cell.length_c   1.000
_cell.angle_alpha   90.00
_cell.angle_beta   90.00
_cell.angle_gamma   90.00
#
_symmetry.space_group_name_H-M   'P 1'
#
loop_
_entity.id
_entity.type
_entity.pdbx_description
1 polymer ?
#
loop_
_entity_poly.entity_id
_entity_poly.type
_entity_poly.pdbx_seq_one_letter_code
_entity_poly.pdbx_strand_id
1 'polypeptide(L)'
;MLRRRRRHIEIFSISALDLFASALGAFILVTIILFPYYGEGRTAPERLALKDETIRRLESQLEAARPPGPPFVLVRIRWAASGADVDLHVTDPAGQEFFWRRPNASGLDYASSAAELSSDMTGGPGVEVWEHPAATPGPYQIDYVANGLPAGSTVEVSGAVFDRTGRRALPPRTLRTAKERVRAATLTVEDDGRVAIR
;
A
#
# COMPACT_ATOMS: atom_id res chain seq x y z
N MET A 1 67.39 85.39 8.67
CA MET A 1 66.01 85.01 8.96
C MET A 1 65.58 83.86 8.04
N LEU A 2 65.60 82.62 8.49
CA LEU A 2 65.18 81.47 7.71
C LEU A 2 63.73 81.13 7.96
N ARG A 3 62.88 81.33 6.95
CA ARG A 3 61.40 81.05 6.99
C ARG A 3 61.13 79.53 6.85
N ARG A 4 60.80 78.86 7.92
CA ARG A 4 60.44 77.38 7.97
C ARG A 4 59.12 77.18 7.25
N ARG A 5 59.13 76.58 6.07
CA ARG A 5 57.94 76.12 5.35
C ARG A 5 57.32 74.97 6.10
N ARG A 6 56.15 75.20 6.64
CA ARG A 6 55.33 74.11 7.17
C ARG A 6 54.81 73.25 5.98
N ARG A 7 55.28 72.03 5.90
CA ARG A 7 54.69 71.06 4.99
C ARG A 7 53.29 70.65 5.60
N HIS A 8 52.23 70.98 4.87
CA HIS A 8 50.94 70.44 5.07
C HIS A 8 50.98 68.95 4.63
N ILE A 9 50.88 68.04 5.57
CA ILE A 9 50.74 66.63 5.23
C ILE A 9 49.21 66.45 5.04
N GLU A 10 48.76 66.41 3.80
CA GLU A 10 47.46 65.95 3.44
C GLU A 10 47.50 64.44 3.59
N ILE A 11 46.97 63.90 4.68
CA ILE A 11 46.99 62.48 5.04
C ILE A 11 46.00 61.68 4.17
N PHE A 12 45.00 62.37 3.63
CA PHE A 12 44.03 61.75 2.71
C PHE A 12 43.73 62.66 1.53
N SER A 13 43.88 62.19 0.32
CA SER A 13 43.33 62.84 -0.87
C SER A 13 41.81 62.56 -0.96
N ILE A 14 41.05 63.49 -1.53
CA ILE A 14 39.61 63.39 -1.75
C ILE A 14 39.29 62.08 -2.52
N SER A 15 40.14 61.67 -3.44
CA SER A 15 40.01 60.43 -4.19
C SER A 15 40.13 59.16 -3.33
N ALA A 16 40.98 59.18 -2.29
CA ALA A 16 41.09 58.07 -1.36
C ALA A 16 39.83 57.93 -0.49
N LEU A 17 39.27 59.08 -0.04
CA LEU A 17 38.02 59.09 0.74
C LEU A 17 36.84 58.52 -0.07
N ASP A 18 36.75 58.92 -1.35
CA ASP A 18 35.69 58.44 -2.23
C ASP A 18 35.81 56.91 -2.50
N LEU A 19 37.04 56.42 -2.70
CA LEU A 19 37.31 55.00 -2.83
C LEU A 19 36.89 54.22 -1.59
N PHE A 20 37.22 54.70 -0.40
CA PHE A 20 36.82 54.07 0.86
C PHE A 20 35.30 54.09 1.08
N ALA A 21 34.64 55.21 0.78
CA ALA A 21 33.19 55.32 0.88
C ALA A 21 32.47 54.37 -0.05
N SER A 22 32.93 54.26 -1.30
CA SER A 22 32.36 53.31 -2.29
C SER A 22 32.59 51.85 -1.89
N ALA A 23 33.80 51.50 -1.42
CA ALA A 23 34.10 50.15 -0.94
C ALA A 23 33.29 49.78 0.28
N LEU A 24 33.09 50.69 1.26
CA LEU A 24 32.29 50.51 2.44
C LEU A 24 30.81 50.30 2.05
N GLY A 25 30.28 51.11 1.15
CA GLY A 25 28.93 51.01 0.64
C GLY A 25 28.68 49.66 -0.02
N ALA A 26 29.59 49.21 -0.89
CA ALA A 26 29.51 47.88 -1.50
C ALA A 26 29.58 46.77 -0.47
N PHE A 27 30.43 46.85 0.55
CA PHE A 27 30.55 45.86 1.62
C PHE A 27 29.27 45.78 2.45
N ILE A 28 28.66 46.92 2.83
CA ILE A 28 27.39 46.94 3.56
C ILE A 28 26.30 46.31 2.71
N LEU A 29 26.20 46.61 1.43
CA LEU A 29 25.21 46.09 0.53
C LEU A 29 25.32 44.54 0.41
N VAL A 30 26.54 44.04 0.20
CA VAL A 30 26.84 42.63 0.16
C VAL A 30 26.47 41.95 1.50
N THR A 31 26.81 42.59 2.62
CA THR A 31 26.50 42.09 3.96
C THR A 31 25.00 41.99 4.18
N ILE A 32 24.21 42.99 3.78
CA ILE A 32 22.74 42.98 3.89
C ILE A 32 22.13 41.86 3.02
N ILE A 33 22.64 41.66 1.80
CA ILE A 33 22.16 40.59 0.92
C ILE A 33 22.50 39.20 1.47
N LEU A 34 23.68 39.05 2.06
CA LEU A 34 24.14 37.76 2.59
C LEU A 34 23.65 37.48 4.00
N PHE A 35 23.26 38.51 4.80
CA PHE A 35 22.84 38.37 6.18
C PHE A 35 21.72 37.34 6.40
N PRO A 36 20.66 37.26 5.54
CA PRO A 36 19.62 36.24 5.67
C PRO A 36 20.15 34.80 5.55
N TYR A 37 21.26 34.60 4.82
CA TYR A 37 21.88 33.29 4.64
C TYR A 37 22.76 32.84 5.80
N TYR A 38 23.26 33.81 6.60
CA TYR A 38 24.08 33.54 7.79
C TYR A 38 23.26 33.50 9.09
N GLY A 39 22.07 34.10 9.11
CA GLY A 39 21.25 34.26 10.33
C GLY A 39 20.46 33.02 10.74
N GLU A 40 20.36 32.00 9.90
CA GLU A 40 19.66 30.78 10.24
C GLU A 40 20.65 29.70 10.68
N GLY A 41 20.93 29.65 11.96
CA GLY A 41 21.92 28.79 12.61
C GLY A 41 21.70 27.26 12.51
N ARG A 42 20.97 26.79 11.48
CA ARG A 42 20.84 25.37 11.18
C ARG A 42 21.43 25.09 9.81
N THR A 43 22.35 24.16 9.74
CA THR A 43 22.94 23.70 8.48
C THR A 43 21.87 23.06 7.57
N ALA A 44 22.05 23.15 6.26
CA ALA A 44 21.13 22.56 5.30
C ALA A 44 20.80 21.06 5.60
N PRO A 45 21.77 20.22 6.02
CA PRO A 45 21.49 18.84 6.40
C PRO A 45 20.61 18.72 7.66
N GLU A 46 20.75 19.59 8.66
CA GLU A 46 19.90 19.58 9.86
C GLU A 46 18.46 19.97 9.54
N ARG A 47 18.25 20.89 8.62
CA ARG A 47 16.90 21.25 8.13
C ARG A 47 16.25 20.12 7.35
N LEU A 48 17.02 19.40 6.53
CA LEU A 48 16.56 18.21 5.82
C LEU A 48 16.17 17.11 6.81
N ALA A 49 17.02 16.81 7.78
CA ALA A 49 16.74 15.79 8.80
C ALA A 49 15.46 16.09 9.60
N LEU A 50 15.23 17.34 10.00
CA LEU A 50 14.01 17.77 10.70
C LEU A 50 12.76 17.66 9.80
N LYS A 51 12.90 17.99 8.52
CA LYS A 51 11.80 17.80 7.56
C LYS A 51 11.47 16.33 7.36
N ASP A 52 12.47 15.47 7.21
CA ASP A 52 12.28 14.03 7.07
C ASP A 52 11.61 13.42 8.31
N GLU A 53 12.02 13.82 9.51
CA GLU A 53 11.38 13.39 10.76
C GLU A 53 9.93 13.88 10.85
N THR A 54 9.67 15.12 10.45
CA THR A 54 8.32 15.68 10.43
C THR A 54 7.45 14.95 9.41
N ILE A 55 7.97 14.66 8.22
CA ILE A 55 7.26 13.88 7.18
C ILE A 55 6.91 12.50 7.72
N ARG A 56 7.88 11.74 8.26
CA ARG A 56 7.63 10.40 8.83
C ARG A 56 6.58 10.44 9.94
N ARG A 57 6.63 11.45 10.81
CA ARG A 57 5.63 11.60 11.88
C ARG A 57 4.25 11.89 11.32
N LEU A 58 4.14 12.77 10.32
CA LEU A 58 2.87 13.09 9.66
C LEU A 58 2.32 11.89 8.88
N GLU A 59 3.16 11.15 8.20
CA GLU A 59 2.79 9.91 7.51
C GLU A 59 2.27 8.85 8.49
N SER A 60 2.94 8.67 9.63
CA SER A 60 2.48 7.73 10.67
C SER A 60 1.16 8.18 11.32
N GLN A 61 0.96 9.49 11.52
CA GLN A 61 -0.29 10.04 12.02
C GLN A 61 -1.43 9.92 11.01
N LEU A 62 -1.13 10.14 9.73
CA LEU A 62 -2.10 9.98 8.64
C LEU A 62 -2.53 8.51 8.51
N GLU A 63 -1.58 7.57 8.58
CA GLU A 63 -1.88 6.15 8.54
C GLU A 63 -2.69 5.70 9.76
N ALA A 64 -2.36 6.20 10.96
CA ALA A 64 -3.11 5.92 12.18
C ALA A 64 -4.51 6.56 12.20
N ALA A 65 -4.67 7.72 11.55
CA ALA A 65 -5.95 8.43 11.44
C ALA A 65 -6.80 7.95 10.26
N ARG A 66 -6.22 7.16 9.35
CA ARG A 66 -6.94 6.62 8.20
C ARG A 66 -7.99 5.63 8.70
N PRO A 67 -9.29 5.91 8.52
CA PRO A 67 -10.31 4.94 8.89
C PRO A 67 -10.02 3.64 8.11
N PRO A 68 -10.09 2.49 8.75
CA PRO A 68 -10.01 1.24 8.04
C PRO A 68 -11.11 1.27 6.96
N GLY A 69 -10.72 1.34 5.69
CA GLY A 69 -11.69 1.22 4.59
C GLY A 69 -12.41 -0.12 4.72
N PRO A 70 -13.46 -0.41 3.96
CA PRO A 70 -14.21 -1.66 4.07
C PRO A 70 -13.26 -2.86 3.97
N PRO A 71 -13.43 -3.89 4.82
CA PRO A 71 -12.58 -5.08 4.77
C PRO A 71 -12.76 -5.76 3.41
N PHE A 72 -11.67 -5.97 2.68
CA PHE A 72 -11.74 -6.79 1.48
C PHE A 72 -11.23 -8.19 1.77
N VAL A 73 -11.78 -9.18 1.10
CA VAL A 73 -11.33 -10.57 1.12
C VAL A 73 -11.27 -11.09 -0.30
N LEU A 74 -10.13 -11.69 -0.67
CA LEU A 74 -9.98 -12.41 -1.92
C LEU A 74 -9.53 -13.84 -1.60
N VAL A 75 -10.20 -14.82 -2.17
CA VAL A 75 -9.85 -16.24 -2.09
C VAL A 75 -9.43 -16.69 -3.47
N ARG A 76 -8.22 -17.24 -3.58
CA ARG A 76 -7.71 -17.84 -4.80
C ARG A 76 -7.37 -19.29 -4.57
N ILE A 77 -7.84 -20.16 -5.45
CA ILE A 77 -7.41 -21.55 -5.50
C ILE A 77 -6.63 -21.84 -6.79
N ARG A 78 -5.85 -22.91 -6.78
CA ARG A 78 -5.12 -23.40 -7.95
C ARG A 78 -4.92 -24.90 -7.85
N TRP A 79 -4.88 -25.55 -9.01
CA TRP A 79 -4.52 -26.95 -9.17
C TRP A 79 -3.69 -27.13 -10.44
N ALA A 80 -2.89 -28.21 -10.48
CA ALA A 80 -1.97 -28.47 -11.58
C ALA A 80 -2.42 -29.66 -12.46
N ALA A 81 -3.35 -30.48 -11.98
CA ALA A 81 -3.77 -31.69 -12.67
C ALA A 81 -4.50 -31.37 -14.00
N SER A 82 -3.95 -31.82 -15.11
CA SER A 82 -4.54 -31.63 -16.42
C SER A 82 -5.89 -32.35 -16.52
N GLY A 83 -6.89 -31.71 -17.12
CA GLY A 83 -8.23 -32.24 -17.27
C GLY A 83 -9.07 -32.40 -16.01
N ALA A 84 -8.53 -31.94 -14.86
CA ALA A 84 -9.32 -31.82 -13.63
C ALA A 84 -10.08 -30.50 -13.63
N ASP A 85 -11.37 -30.56 -13.35
CA ASP A 85 -12.26 -29.42 -13.17
C ASP A 85 -12.59 -29.28 -11.68
N VAL A 86 -12.13 -28.18 -11.07
CA VAL A 86 -12.25 -27.92 -9.63
C VAL A 86 -12.89 -26.58 -9.42
N ASP A 87 -14.04 -26.57 -8.75
CA ASP A 87 -14.80 -25.37 -8.43
C ASP A 87 -14.51 -24.88 -7.03
N LEU A 88 -14.35 -23.56 -6.91
CA LEU A 88 -14.37 -22.84 -5.64
C LEU A 88 -15.81 -22.52 -5.25
N HIS A 89 -16.21 -22.94 -4.08
CA HIS A 89 -17.47 -22.57 -3.47
C HIS A 89 -17.22 -21.73 -2.23
N VAL A 90 -17.83 -20.56 -2.18
CA VAL A 90 -17.78 -19.68 -1.01
C VAL A 90 -19.17 -19.38 -0.53
N THR A 91 -19.44 -19.70 0.75
CA THR A 91 -20.72 -19.33 1.40
C THR A 91 -20.46 -18.20 2.38
N ASP A 92 -21.16 -17.10 2.23
CA ASP A 92 -21.05 -15.92 3.07
C ASP A 92 -21.85 -16.03 4.37
N PRO A 93 -21.73 -15.07 5.32
CA PRO A 93 -22.50 -15.07 6.58
C PRO A 93 -24.01 -14.99 6.40
N ALA A 94 -24.51 -14.49 5.25
CA ALA A 94 -25.92 -14.44 4.93
C ALA A 94 -26.44 -15.77 4.33
N GLY A 95 -25.55 -16.77 4.13
CA GLY A 95 -25.87 -18.04 3.51
C GLY A 95 -25.94 -18.01 1.99
N GLN A 96 -25.44 -16.95 1.36
CA GLN A 96 -25.34 -16.86 -0.09
C GLN A 96 -24.13 -17.67 -0.56
N GLU A 97 -24.32 -18.57 -1.52
CA GLU A 97 -23.28 -19.42 -2.04
C GLU A 97 -22.85 -18.98 -3.44
N PHE A 98 -21.57 -18.60 -3.56
CA PHE A 98 -20.91 -18.18 -4.80
C PHE A 98 -20.16 -19.36 -5.40
N PHE A 99 -20.47 -19.70 -6.64
CA PHE A 99 -19.84 -20.75 -7.44
C PHE A 99 -20.17 -20.53 -8.91
N TRP A 100 -19.64 -21.34 -9.83
CA TRP A 100 -19.75 -21.15 -11.27
C TRP A 100 -21.20 -20.91 -11.81
N ARG A 101 -22.25 -21.50 -11.19
CA ARG A 101 -23.65 -21.26 -11.58
C ARG A 101 -24.25 -19.99 -10.96
N ARG A 102 -23.65 -19.48 -9.92
CA ARG A 102 -24.04 -18.27 -9.20
C ARG A 102 -22.80 -17.45 -8.87
N PRO A 103 -22.12 -16.96 -9.91
CA PRO A 103 -20.88 -16.21 -9.72
C PRO A 103 -21.14 -14.81 -9.12
N ASN A 104 -22.37 -14.35 -9.17
CA ASN A 104 -22.79 -13.00 -8.83
C ASN A 104 -22.10 -11.90 -9.65
N ALA A 105 -21.72 -12.21 -10.89
CA ALA A 105 -21.10 -11.24 -11.77
C ALA A 105 -21.95 -9.99 -11.88
N SER A 106 -21.38 -8.83 -11.52
CA SER A 106 -22.09 -7.54 -11.48
C SER A 106 -23.38 -7.53 -10.61
N GLY A 107 -23.45 -8.37 -9.58
CA GLY A 107 -24.59 -8.42 -8.64
C GLY A 107 -25.85 -9.10 -9.18
N LEU A 108 -25.74 -9.91 -10.23
CA LEU A 108 -26.90 -10.52 -10.88
C LEU A 108 -27.59 -11.59 -10.05
N ASP A 109 -26.85 -12.35 -9.22
CA ASP A 109 -27.43 -13.41 -8.41
C ASP A 109 -27.86 -12.91 -7.00
N TYR A 110 -27.07 -11.98 -6.44
CA TYR A 110 -27.23 -11.46 -5.09
C TYR A 110 -27.04 -9.93 -5.07
N ALA A 111 -28.09 -9.19 -5.37
CA ALA A 111 -28.04 -7.72 -5.52
C ALA A 111 -27.59 -6.99 -4.23
N SER A 112 -27.66 -7.65 -3.06
CA SER A 112 -27.19 -7.09 -1.78
C SER A 112 -25.73 -7.35 -1.49
N SER A 113 -25.04 -8.15 -2.31
CA SER A 113 -23.64 -8.52 -2.13
C SER A 113 -22.77 -7.96 -3.26
N ALA A 114 -21.65 -7.36 -2.89
CA ALA A 114 -20.63 -6.96 -3.84
C ALA A 114 -19.58 -8.05 -4.11
N ALA A 115 -19.78 -9.26 -3.51
CA ALA A 115 -18.90 -10.40 -3.73
C ALA A 115 -19.18 -11.04 -5.09
N GLU A 116 -18.13 -11.55 -5.72
CA GLU A 116 -18.28 -12.30 -6.98
C GLU A 116 -17.20 -13.39 -7.15
N LEU A 117 -17.52 -14.45 -7.89
CA LEU A 117 -16.55 -15.39 -8.44
C LEU A 117 -16.06 -14.80 -9.77
N SER A 118 -14.89 -14.20 -9.77
CA SER A 118 -14.36 -13.44 -10.92
C SER A 118 -13.62 -14.31 -11.93
N SER A 119 -13.32 -15.58 -11.59
CA SER A 119 -12.66 -16.53 -12.49
C SER A 119 -13.18 -17.94 -12.24
N ASP A 120 -13.58 -18.61 -13.30
CA ASP A 120 -14.03 -19.99 -13.36
C ASP A 120 -13.29 -20.72 -14.50
N MET A 121 -12.58 -21.82 -14.19
CA MET A 121 -11.81 -22.60 -15.14
C MET A 121 -12.24 -24.07 -15.15
N THR A 122 -12.79 -24.51 -16.27
CA THR A 122 -13.34 -25.86 -16.46
C THR A 122 -12.30 -26.95 -16.76
N GLY A 123 -11.03 -26.71 -16.51
CA GLY A 123 -9.95 -27.69 -16.70
C GLY A 123 -8.63 -27.22 -16.14
N GLY A 124 -7.78 -28.19 -15.77
CA GLY A 124 -6.45 -27.87 -15.22
C GLY A 124 -5.33 -27.89 -16.26
N PRO A 125 -4.20 -27.28 -15.97
CA PRO A 125 -3.92 -26.47 -14.77
C PRO A 125 -4.86 -25.26 -14.66
N GLY A 126 -5.44 -25.05 -13.47
CA GLY A 126 -6.48 -24.04 -13.29
C GLY A 126 -6.30 -23.16 -12.07
N VAL A 127 -6.99 -22.02 -12.12
CA VAL A 127 -7.07 -21.02 -11.05
C VAL A 127 -8.49 -20.49 -10.98
N GLU A 128 -9.05 -20.44 -9.78
CA GLU A 128 -10.30 -19.72 -9.56
C GLU A 128 -10.14 -18.66 -8.49
N VAL A 129 -10.89 -17.59 -8.61
CA VAL A 129 -10.83 -16.42 -7.75
C VAL A 129 -12.22 -16.00 -7.37
N TRP A 130 -12.44 -15.87 -6.08
CA TRP A 130 -13.58 -15.18 -5.51
C TRP A 130 -13.11 -13.95 -4.75
N GLU A 131 -13.85 -12.87 -4.85
CA GLU A 131 -13.50 -11.61 -4.20
C GLU A 131 -14.73 -10.91 -3.61
N HIS A 132 -14.48 -10.21 -2.51
CA HIS A 132 -15.47 -9.35 -1.84
C HIS A 132 -14.80 -8.03 -1.44
N PRO A 133 -15.06 -6.93 -2.15
CA PRO A 133 -14.40 -5.65 -1.92
C PRO A 133 -14.80 -4.97 -0.60
N ALA A 134 -15.93 -5.40 0.00
CA ALA A 134 -16.46 -4.86 1.26
C ALA A 134 -17.09 -5.98 2.09
N ALA A 135 -16.28 -6.98 2.50
CA ALA A 135 -16.74 -8.16 3.19
C ALA A 135 -17.45 -7.82 4.50
N THR A 136 -18.63 -8.39 4.71
CA THR A 136 -19.37 -8.23 5.96
C THR A 136 -18.75 -9.09 7.07
N PRO A 137 -18.76 -8.64 8.33
CA PRO A 137 -18.33 -9.46 9.45
C PRO A 137 -19.10 -10.76 9.55
N GLY A 138 -18.40 -11.83 9.92
CA GLY A 138 -18.99 -13.15 10.11
C GLY A 138 -18.20 -14.27 9.45
N PRO A 139 -18.74 -15.52 9.52
CA PRO A 139 -18.06 -16.70 8.99
C PRO A 139 -18.32 -16.89 7.51
N TYR A 140 -17.25 -17.11 6.75
CA TYR A 140 -17.27 -17.51 5.35
C TYR A 140 -16.77 -18.94 5.24
N GLN A 141 -17.51 -19.80 4.56
CA GLN A 141 -17.14 -21.20 4.36
C GLN A 141 -16.49 -21.34 2.98
N ILE A 142 -15.31 -21.93 2.94
CA ILE A 142 -14.54 -22.16 1.71
C ILE A 142 -14.51 -23.66 1.44
N ASP A 143 -15.13 -24.07 0.36
CA ASP A 143 -15.14 -25.46 -0.07
C ASP A 143 -14.50 -25.60 -1.46
N TYR A 144 -13.83 -26.72 -1.69
CA TYR A 144 -13.37 -27.15 -3.00
C TYR A 144 -14.24 -28.30 -3.48
N VAL A 145 -14.68 -28.21 -4.72
CA VAL A 145 -15.55 -29.22 -5.32
C VAL A 145 -14.88 -29.76 -6.60
N ALA A 146 -14.74 -31.07 -6.68
CA ALA A 146 -14.28 -31.70 -7.92
C ALA A 146 -15.47 -31.81 -8.88
N ASN A 147 -15.66 -30.87 -9.78
CA ASN A 147 -16.74 -30.93 -10.76
C ASN A 147 -16.47 -32.00 -11.83
N GLY A 148 -15.20 -32.18 -12.23
CA GLY A 148 -14.76 -33.25 -13.13
C GLY A 148 -13.35 -33.73 -12.79
N LEU A 149 -13.18 -35.06 -12.67
CA LEU A 149 -11.86 -35.68 -12.50
C LEU A 149 -11.70 -36.78 -13.55
N PRO A 150 -10.52 -36.92 -14.17
CA PRO A 150 -10.21 -38.09 -14.98
C PRO A 150 -10.30 -39.37 -14.16
N ALA A 151 -10.79 -40.45 -14.75
CA ALA A 151 -11.00 -41.72 -14.04
C ALA A 151 -9.71 -42.21 -13.34
N GLY A 152 -9.82 -42.53 -12.05
CA GLY A 152 -8.71 -42.99 -11.22
C GLY A 152 -7.67 -41.93 -10.85
N SER A 153 -7.91 -40.66 -11.18
CA SER A 153 -7.03 -39.56 -10.80
C SER A 153 -7.45 -38.89 -9.50
N THR A 154 -6.51 -38.18 -8.89
CA THR A 154 -6.73 -37.27 -7.75
C THR A 154 -6.18 -35.91 -8.11
N VAL A 155 -6.73 -34.88 -7.49
CA VAL A 155 -6.25 -33.52 -7.65
C VAL A 155 -5.93 -32.89 -6.31
N GLU A 156 -4.72 -32.34 -6.17
CA GLU A 156 -4.37 -31.51 -5.03
C GLU A 156 -4.69 -30.05 -5.37
N VAL A 157 -5.46 -29.44 -4.48
CA VAL A 157 -5.87 -28.04 -4.58
C VAL A 157 -5.18 -27.22 -3.50
N SER A 158 -4.49 -26.18 -3.90
CA SER A 158 -3.85 -25.21 -3.02
C SER A 158 -4.62 -23.89 -3.06
N GLY A 159 -4.85 -23.30 -1.89
CA GLY A 159 -5.56 -22.03 -1.78
C GLY A 159 -4.77 -20.95 -1.05
N ALA A 160 -5.20 -19.73 -1.20
CA ALA A 160 -4.73 -18.60 -0.42
C ALA A 160 -5.83 -17.56 -0.25
N VAL A 161 -5.84 -16.93 0.92
CA VAL A 161 -6.65 -15.76 1.24
C VAL A 161 -5.76 -14.54 1.21
N PHE A 162 -6.28 -13.47 0.66
CA PHE A 162 -5.67 -12.14 0.67
C PHE A 162 -6.62 -11.16 1.34
N ASP A 163 -6.10 -10.41 2.27
CA ASP A 163 -6.78 -9.32 2.94
C ASP A 163 -5.79 -8.15 3.13
N ARG A 164 -6.15 -7.15 3.91
CA ARG A 164 -5.29 -6.00 4.20
C ARG A 164 -4.00 -6.34 4.92
N THR A 165 -3.97 -7.46 5.63
CA THR A 165 -2.79 -7.93 6.36
C THR A 165 -1.81 -8.70 5.48
N GLY A 166 -2.24 -9.03 4.27
CA GLY A 166 -1.44 -9.71 3.26
C GLY A 166 -2.00 -11.05 2.83
N ARG A 167 -1.11 -11.93 2.36
CA ARG A 167 -1.45 -13.26 1.86
C ARG A 167 -1.25 -14.32 2.94
N ARG A 168 -2.24 -15.19 3.11
CA ARG A 168 -2.16 -16.39 3.97
C ARG A 168 -2.58 -17.61 3.18
N ALA A 169 -1.82 -18.71 3.34
CA ALA A 169 -2.15 -19.98 2.68
C ALA A 169 -3.34 -20.65 3.36
N LEU A 170 -4.23 -21.23 2.56
CA LEU A 170 -5.20 -22.21 3.02
C LEU A 170 -4.56 -23.60 3.05
N PRO A 171 -5.01 -24.49 3.97
CA PRO A 171 -4.57 -25.87 3.96
C PRO A 171 -4.84 -26.54 2.60
N PRO A 172 -3.85 -27.22 1.99
CA PRO A 172 -4.09 -27.96 0.75
C PRO A 172 -5.08 -29.10 0.99
N ARG A 173 -5.86 -29.42 -0.01
CA ARG A 173 -6.82 -30.54 0.00
C ARG A 173 -6.65 -31.39 -1.23
N THR A 174 -6.81 -32.70 -1.05
CA THR A 174 -6.83 -33.66 -2.15
C THR A 174 -8.24 -34.13 -2.40
N LEU A 175 -8.74 -33.94 -3.61
CA LEU A 175 -10.02 -34.47 -4.09
C LEU A 175 -9.75 -35.77 -4.85
N ARG A 176 -10.55 -36.80 -4.58
CA ARG A 176 -10.33 -38.18 -5.05
C ARG A 176 -11.41 -38.70 -5.96
N THR A 177 -12.59 -38.11 -5.88
CA THR A 177 -13.74 -38.56 -6.67
C THR A 177 -14.46 -37.36 -7.29
N ALA A 178 -15.05 -37.58 -8.45
CA ALA A 178 -15.91 -36.56 -9.07
C ALA A 178 -17.10 -36.25 -8.15
N LYS A 179 -17.47 -34.98 -8.09
CA LYS A 179 -18.50 -34.40 -7.21
C LYS A 179 -18.15 -34.45 -5.71
N GLU A 180 -16.93 -34.80 -5.37
CA GLU A 180 -16.44 -34.64 -3.99
C GLU A 180 -16.38 -33.16 -3.60
N ARG A 181 -16.93 -32.84 -2.42
CA ARG A 181 -16.87 -31.52 -1.80
C ARG A 181 -16.11 -31.60 -0.48
N VAL A 182 -15.09 -30.81 -0.32
CA VAL A 182 -14.23 -30.80 0.88
C VAL A 182 -14.13 -29.39 1.44
N ARG A 183 -14.41 -29.23 2.74
CA ARG A 183 -14.16 -28.00 3.45
C ARG A 183 -12.67 -27.71 3.48
N ALA A 184 -12.25 -26.62 2.85
CA ALA A 184 -10.87 -26.15 2.89
C ALA A 184 -10.57 -25.38 4.16
N ALA A 185 -11.44 -24.42 4.49
CA ALA A 185 -11.32 -23.57 5.68
C ALA A 185 -12.65 -22.89 6.01
N THR A 186 -12.74 -22.33 7.21
CA THR A 186 -13.69 -21.29 7.56
C THR A 186 -12.91 -20.00 7.81
N LEU A 187 -13.26 -18.95 7.09
CA LEU A 187 -12.74 -17.60 7.35
C LEU A 187 -13.72 -16.90 8.28
N THR A 188 -13.21 -16.15 9.24
CA THR A 188 -14.03 -15.25 10.06
C THR A 188 -13.55 -13.84 9.81
N VAL A 189 -14.40 -13.00 9.22
CA VAL A 189 -14.17 -11.57 9.11
C VAL A 189 -14.64 -10.92 10.41
N GLU A 190 -13.74 -10.23 11.10
CA GLU A 190 -14.04 -9.56 12.35
C GLU A 190 -14.55 -8.13 12.10
N ASP A 191 -15.17 -7.50 13.11
CA ASP A 191 -15.74 -6.14 13.00
C ASP A 191 -14.69 -5.09 12.64
N ASP A 192 -13.43 -5.31 13.00
CA ASP A 192 -12.30 -4.46 12.64
C ASP A 192 -11.70 -4.77 11.24
N GLY A 193 -12.29 -5.71 10.51
CA GLY A 193 -11.89 -6.11 9.18
C GLY A 193 -10.73 -7.10 9.12
N ARG A 194 -10.25 -7.60 10.26
CA ARG A 194 -9.30 -8.72 10.28
C ARG A 194 -9.97 -10.01 9.86
N VAL A 195 -9.21 -10.86 9.20
CA VAL A 195 -9.70 -12.19 8.77
C VAL A 195 -8.94 -13.27 9.54
N ALA A 196 -9.63 -14.10 10.27
CA ALA A 196 -9.09 -15.31 10.90
C ALA A 196 -9.37 -16.53 10.01
N ILE A 197 -8.45 -17.51 9.97
CA ILE A 197 -8.60 -18.77 9.22
C ILE A 197 -8.64 -19.91 10.24
N ARG A 198 -9.66 -20.76 10.15
CA ARG A 198 -9.86 -21.96 10.96
C ARG A 198 -10.06 -23.19 10.10
#